data_84af54207d9c45535b8d957aadcbfe2e
#
_entry.id   84af54207d9c45535b8d957aadcbfe2e
#
_cell.length_a   1.000
_cell.length_b   1.000
_cell.length_c   1.000
_cell.angle_alpha   90.00
_cell.angle_beta   90.00
_cell.angle_gamma   90.00
#
_symmetry.space_group_name_H-M   'P 1'
#
loop_
_entity.id
_entity.type
_entity.pdbx_description
1 polymer ?
#
loop_
_entity_poly.entity_id
_entity_poly.type
_entity_poly.pdbx_seq_one_letter_code
_entity_poly.pdbx_strand_id
1 'polypeptide(L)'
;EKYVNKIPVKKHDHVLIPAGTVHCSGKNTMVLEISATPYIFTFKLWDWGRLGMDGLPRPIHLDHGMKNIQWNRDTKWVYDNIVGQQKTLEKTENCEVERTGLHNREFIDTMRYTLSEVYTVSMDDTVHVMNLVDGRSATIESVDGSFAPFTVHYAETAIVPAAVGTYRIVPKKGETIKMLVASVR
;
A
#
# COMPACT_ATOMS: atom_id res chain seq x y z
N GLU A 1 9.41 25.32 0.58
CA GLU A 1 8.82 25.13 -0.77
C GLU A 1 9.82 25.26 -1.91
N LYS A 2 10.97 25.91 -1.70
CA LYS A 2 12.01 26.07 -2.73
C LYS A 2 12.69 24.75 -3.11
N TYR A 3 12.75 23.80 -2.19
CA TYR A 3 13.55 22.57 -2.31
C TYR A 3 12.72 21.28 -2.26
N VAL A 4 11.42 21.37 -2.06
CA VAL A 4 10.54 20.21 -1.90
C VAL A 4 9.31 20.38 -2.80
N ASN A 5 9.00 19.34 -3.58
CA ASN A 5 7.78 19.30 -4.37
C ASN A 5 6.56 19.13 -3.47
N LYS A 6 5.49 19.82 -3.80
CA LYS A 6 4.16 19.57 -3.26
C LYS A 6 3.30 18.96 -4.36
N ILE A 7 2.97 17.70 -4.19
CA ILE A 7 2.15 16.96 -5.16
C ILE A 7 0.74 16.87 -4.57
N PRO A 8 -0.26 17.49 -5.20
CA PRO A 8 -1.65 17.34 -4.78
C PRO A 8 -2.08 15.90 -5.01
N VAL A 9 -2.75 15.32 -4.01
CA VAL A 9 -3.23 13.93 -4.07
C VAL A 9 -4.72 13.88 -3.78
N LYS A 10 -5.39 12.90 -4.35
CA LYS A 10 -6.77 12.53 -4.11
C LYS A 10 -6.88 11.09 -3.61
N LYS A 11 -8.05 10.70 -3.17
CA LYS A 11 -8.34 9.32 -2.71
C LYS A 11 -7.89 8.31 -3.77
N HIS A 12 -7.17 7.29 -3.32
CA HIS A 12 -6.60 6.19 -4.12
C HIS A 12 -5.45 6.53 -5.05
N ASP A 13 -4.89 7.73 -5.00
CA ASP A 13 -3.63 7.98 -5.67
C ASP A 13 -2.54 7.07 -5.08
N HIS A 14 -1.68 6.60 -5.95
CA HIS A 14 -0.59 5.71 -5.61
C HIS A 14 0.75 6.40 -5.80
N VAL A 15 1.64 6.26 -4.83
CA VAL A 15 3.01 6.74 -4.88
C VAL A 15 3.94 5.60 -4.46
N LEU A 16 4.77 5.15 -5.38
CA LEU A 16 5.81 4.15 -5.12
C LEU A 16 7.08 4.88 -4.65
N ILE A 17 7.53 4.60 -3.42
CA ILE A 17 8.64 5.34 -2.81
C ILE A 17 9.83 4.40 -2.59
N PRO A 18 10.79 4.34 -3.53
CA PRO A 18 12.02 3.56 -3.33
C PRO A 18 12.95 4.22 -2.31
N ALA A 19 13.73 3.40 -1.61
CA ALA A 19 14.71 3.85 -0.62
C ALA A 19 15.60 4.98 -1.15
N GLY A 20 15.92 5.95 -0.31
CA GLY A 20 16.71 7.14 -0.68
C GLY A 20 15.89 8.29 -1.29
N THR A 21 14.56 8.19 -1.34
CA THR A 21 13.67 9.28 -1.76
C THR A 21 13.16 10.03 -0.55
N VAL A 22 13.48 11.30 -0.45
CA VAL A 22 12.96 12.17 0.63
C VAL A 22 11.48 12.42 0.41
N HIS A 23 10.66 12.07 1.40
CA HIS A 23 9.21 12.20 1.30
C HIS A 23 8.55 12.43 2.65
N CYS A 24 7.35 12.93 2.60
CA CYS A 24 6.42 12.97 3.73
C CYS A 24 4.98 13.11 3.23
N SER A 25 4.00 12.75 4.05
CA SER A 25 2.60 13.07 3.81
C SER A 25 2.29 14.50 4.27
N GLY A 26 1.42 15.18 3.51
CA GLY A 26 0.97 16.52 3.83
C GLY A 26 -0.18 16.55 4.85
N LYS A 27 -0.60 17.76 5.22
CA LYS A 27 -1.75 17.99 6.10
C LYS A 27 -3.03 17.44 5.47
N ASN A 28 -3.91 16.86 6.29
CA ASN A 28 -5.21 16.29 5.90
C ASN A 28 -5.10 15.11 4.91
N THR A 29 -3.99 14.39 4.93
CA THR A 29 -3.77 13.20 4.13
C THR A 29 -3.75 11.97 5.03
N MET A 30 -4.60 10.99 4.72
CA MET A 30 -4.51 9.65 5.30
C MET A 30 -3.84 8.73 4.27
N VAL A 31 -2.82 8.01 4.70
CA VAL A 31 -2.06 7.10 3.83
C VAL A 31 -2.09 5.68 4.40
N LEU A 32 -2.17 4.70 3.52
CA LEU A 32 -1.81 3.32 3.82
C LEU A 32 -0.42 3.08 3.25
N GLU A 33 0.53 2.77 4.11
CA GLU A 33 1.89 2.42 3.75
C GLU A 33 2.05 0.89 3.81
N ILE A 34 2.42 0.29 2.68
CA ILE A 34 2.84 -1.10 2.60
C ILE A 34 4.33 -1.07 2.31
N SER A 35 5.14 -1.49 3.28
CA SER A 35 6.57 -1.24 3.28
C SER A 35 7.37 -2.54 3.34
N ALA A 36 8.36 -2.67 2.47
CA ALA A 36 9.33 -3.78 2.44
C ALA A 36 10.55 -3.43 3.29
N THR A 37 10.37 -3.11 4.56
CA THR A 37 11.46 -2.77 5.47
C THR A 37 11.70 -3.89 6.47
N PRO A 38 12.92 -4.45 6.56
CA PRO A 38 13.21 -5.57 7.46
C PRO A 38 13.17 -5.20 8.96
N TYR A 39 13.33 -3.96 9.30
CA TYR A 39 13.23 -3.36 10.63
C TYR A 39 13.03 -1.87 10.46
N ILE A 40 12.86 -1.09 11.51
CA ILE A 40 12.66 0.37 11.43
C ILE A 40 13.82 1.03 10.67
N PHE A 41 13.78 0.97 9.34
CA PHE A 41 14.84 1.45 8.44
C PHE A 41 14.45 2.80 7.84
N THR A 42 14.15 3.76 8.73
CA THR A 42 13.78 5.12 8.34
C THR A 42 14.73 6.12 8.97
N PHE A 43 15.40 6.91 8.14
CA PHE A 43 16.13 8.06 8.61
C PHE A 43 15.21 9.27 8.68
N LYS A 44 14.92 9.74 9.89
CA LYS A 44 14.16 10.95 10.08
C LYS A 44 15.05 12.18 9.84
N LEU A 45 14.72 12.93 8.79
CA LEU A 45 15.41 14.18 8.48
C LEU A 45 14.81 15.35 9.25
N TRP A 46 13.57 15.25 9.65
CA TRP A 46 12.84 16.19 10.46
C TRP A 46 11.68 15.52 11.20
N ASP A 47 11.41 15.89 12.45
CA ASP A 47 10.35 15.30 13.27
C ASP A 47 9.51 16.33 14.04
N TRP A 48 9.28 17.52 13.49
CA TRP A 48 8.39 18.56 14.03
C TRP A 48 8.78 19.07 15.44
N GLY A 49 9.97 18.78 15.91
CA GLY A 49 10.37 19.07 17.30
C GLY A 49 9.60 18.25 18.33
N ARG A 50 9.00 17.11 17.95
CA ARG A 50 8.29 16.23 18.88
C ARG A 50 9.20 15.77 19.99
N LEU A 51 8.66 15.78 21.22
CA LEU A 51 9.36 15.29 22.38
C LEU A 51 9.20 13.78 22.56
N GLY A 52 10.24 13.13 23.05
CA GLY A 52 10.20 11.76 23.56
C GLY A 52 9.56 11.71 24.95
N MET A 53 9.45 10.51 25.52
CA MET A 53 8.95 10.31 26.89
C MET A 53 9.88 10.92 27.95
N ASP A 54 11.14 11.18 27.62
CA ASP A 54 12.15 11.85 28.42
C ASP A 54 12.05 13.38 28.38
N GLY A 55 11.08 13.93 27.63
CA GLY A 55 10.90 15.37 27.45
C GLY A 55 11.92 16.05 26.53
N LEU A 56 12.81 15.28 25.89
CA LEU A 56 13.78 15.79 24.93
C LEU A 56 13.26 15.67 23.49
N PRO A 57 13.73 16.52 22.55
CA PRO A 57 13.41 16.36 21.13
C PRO A 57 13.81 14.96 20.63
N ARG A 58 12.92 14.31 19.89
CA ARG A 58 13.22 13.01 19.28
C ARG A 58 14.40 13.13 18.32
N PRO A 59 15.27 12.10 18.24
CA PRO A 59 16.46 12.18 17.43
C PRO A 59 16.11 12.25 15.92
N ILE A 60 16.87 13.07 15.20
CA ILE A 60 16.89 13.10 13.73
C ILE A 60 18.24 12.56 13.24
N HIS A 61 18.26 12.05 12.00
CA HIS A 61 19.38 11.28 11.47
C HIS A 61 19.99 11.96 10.24
N LEU A 62 20.40 13.22 10.38
CA LEU A 62 20.88 14.01 9.24
C LEU A 62 22.12 13.40 8.57
N ASP A 63 23.14 13.03 9.34
CA ASP A 63 24.40 12.50 8.78
C ASP A 63 24.20 11.17 8.01
N HIS A 64 23.36 10.29 8.55
CA HIS A 64 23.03 9.02 7.88
C HIS A 64 22.10 9.24 6.70
N GLY A 65 21.08 10.09 6.88
CA GLY A 65 20.13 10.41 5.83
C GLY A 65 20.81 11.01 4.60
N MET A 66 21.69 12.00 4.81
CA MET A 66 22.42 12.66 3.73
C MET A 66 23.25 11.71 2.87
N LYS A 67 23.81 10.64 3.47
CA LYS A 67 24.57 9.61 2.77
C LYS A 67 23.68 8.67 1.94
N ASN A 68 22.39 8.60 2.22
CA ASN A 68 21.45 7.68 1.59
C ASN A 68 20.52 8.36 0.56
N ILE A 69 20.41 9.69 0.57
CA ILE A 69 19.58 10.43 -0.38
C ILE A 69 20.10 10.23 -1.81
N GLN A 70 19.18 9.90 -2.70
CA GLN A 70 19.44 9.85 -4.13
C GLN A 70 19.18 11.22 -4.75
N TRP A 71 20.22 12.01 -4.92
CA TRP A 71 20.15 13.43 -5.30
C TRP A 71 19.69 13.66 -6.75
N ASN A 72 19.71 12.61 -7.58
CA ASN A 72 19.26 12.66 -8.96
C ASN A 72 17.74 12.49 -9.13
N ARG A 73 16.99 12.36 -8.02
CA ARG A 73 15.53 12.21 -8.06
C ARG A 73 14.84 13.57 -8.02
N ASP A 74 14.92 14.27 -9.13
CA ASP A 74 14.27 15.56 -9.34
C ASP A 74 12.76 15.45 -9.60
N THR A 75 12.10 16.56 -9.86
CA THR A 75 10.64 16.61 -10.12
C THR A 75 10.25 15.74 -11.31
N LYS A 76 11.02 15.78 -12.39
CA LYS A 76 10.73 14.98 -13.58
C LYS A 76 10.82 13.49 -13.26
N TRP A 77 11.90 13.10 -12.59
CA TRP A 77 12.09 11.71 -12.19
C TRP A 77 10.93 11.20 -11.32
N VAL A 78 10.42 12.03 -10.40
CA VAL A 78 9.30 11.68 -9.52
C VAL A 78 8.04 11.33 -10.32
N TYR A 79 7.66 12.17 -11.28
CA TYR A 79 6.48 11.89 -12.11
C TYR A 79 6.68 10.72 -13.06
N ASP A 80 7.87 10.52 -13.57
CA ASP A 80 8.17 9.43 -14.51
C ASP A 80 8.27 8.06 -13.81
N ASN A 81 8.55 8.01 -12.50
CA ASN A 81 8.94 6.75 -11.85
C ASN A 81 8.10 6.36 -10.62
N ILE A 82 7.48 7.30 -9.93
CA ILE A 82 6.85 6.96 -8.65
C ILE A 82 5.38 7.38 -8.50
N VAL A 83 4.94 8.42 -9.18
CA VAL A 83 3.55 8.89 -9.08
C VAL A 83 2.70 8.21 -10.16
N GLY A 84 1.61 7.53 -9.75
CA GLY A 84 0.64 6.95 -10.68
C GLY A 84 1.21 5.82 -11.56
N GLN A 85 2.16 5.06 -11.07
CA GLN A 85 2.87 4.01 -11.82
C GLN A 85 2.18 2.64 -11.79
N GLN A 86 0.97 2.54 -11.24
CA GLN A 86 0.22 1.29 -11.22
C GLN A 86 -0.05 0.76 -12.63
N LYS A 87 -0.06 -0.57 -12.77
CA LYS A 87 -0.34 -1.26 -14.04
C LYS A 87 -1.67 -1.99 -13.95
N THR A 88 -2.59 -1.65 -14.82
CA THR A 88 -3.83 -2.41 -15.00
C THR A 88 -3.51 -3.78 -15.63
N LEU A 89 -3.91 -4.85 -14.97
CA LEU A 89 -3.75 -6.23 -15.42
C LEU A 89 -5.03 -6.78 -16.02
N GLU A 90 -6.16 -6.41 -15.44
CA GLU A 90 -7.49 -6.83 -15.87
C GLU A 90 -8.45 -5.65 -15.72
N LYS A 91 -9.37 -5.51 -16.67
CA LYS A 91 -10.43 -4.52 -16.60
C LYS A 91 -11.66 -4.98 -17.35
N THR A 92 -12.76 -5.08 -16.62
CA THR A 92 -14.11 -5.35 -17.11
C THR A 92 -15.07 -4.30 -16.56
N GLU A 93 -16.35 -4.43 -16.83
CA GLU A 93 -17.39 -3.56 -16.26
C GLU A 93 -17.44 -3.65 -14.72
N ASN A 94 -17.23 -4.84 -14.15
CA ASN A 94 -17.42 -5.15 -12.73
C ASN A 94 -16.12 -5.37 -11.96
N CYS A 95 -14.97 -5.32 -12.65
CA CYS A 95 -13.67 -5.65 -12.07
C CYS A 95 -12.56 -4.81 -12.69
N GLU A 96 -11.70 -4.24 -11.84
CA GLU A 96 -10.41 -3.72 -12.25
C GLU A 96 -9.34 -4.23 -11.29
N VAL A 97 -8.31 -4.89 -11.85
CA VAL A 97 -7.16 -5.39 -11.10
C VAL A 97 -5.93 -4.62 -11.53
N GLU A 98 -5.28 -3.98 -10.58
CA GLU A 98 -4.08 -3.18 -10.82
C GLU A 98 -2.94 -3.71 -9.95
N ARG A 99 -1.76 -3.81 -10.52
CA ARG A 99 -0.53 -4.05 -9.77
C ARG A 99 0.09 -2.74 -9.35
N THR A 100 0.31 -2.56 -8.06
CA THR A 100 0.86 -1.35 -7.46
C THR A 100 2.25 -1.57 -6.87
N GLY A 101 2.61 -2.78 -6.46
CA GLY A 101 3.93 -3.18 -5.98
C GLY A 101 4.91 -3.43 -7.12
N LEU A 102 5.52 -2.39 -7.67
CA LEU A 102 6.23 -2.46 -8.96
C LEU A 102 7.75 -2.45 -8.86
N HIS A 103 8.31 -2.23 -7.67
CA HIS A 103 9.77 -2.17 -7.54
C HIS A 103 10.37 -3.57 -7.52
N ASN A 104 11.23 -3.88 -8.48
CA ASN A 104 11.81 -5.22 -8.66
C ASN A 104 12.80 -5.66 -7.56
N ARG A 105 13.23 -4.75 -6.70
CA ARG A 105 14.08 -5.04 -5.54
C ARG A 105 13.30 -5.38 -4.29
N GLU A 106 11.99 -5.21 -4.31
CA GLU A 106 11.15 -5.49 -3.16
C GLU A 106 10.61 -6.90 -3.24
N PHE A 107 10.58 -7.59 -2.09
CA PHE A 107 10.03 -8.93 -1.97
C PHE A 107 8.52 -8.92 -1.77
N ILE A 108 7.90 -7.75 -1.63
CA ILE A 108 6.44 -7.58 -1.54
C ILE A 108 5.90 -7.26 -2.93
N ASP A 109 4.82 -7.94 -3.29
CA ASP A 109 3.94 -7.55 -4.39
C ASP A 109 2.63 -7.01 -3.84
N THR A 110 2.00 -6.09 -4.55
CA THR A 110 0.76 -5.46 -4.10
C THR A 110 -0.21 -5.33 -5.26
N MET A 111 -1.41 -5.88 -5.08
CA MET A 111 -2.52 -5.79 -6.02
C MET A 111 -3.63 -4.92 -5.44
N ARG A 112 -4.27 -4.14 -6.29
CA ARG A 112 -5.48 -3.40 -5.98
C ARG A 112 -6.63 -3.92 -6.81
N TYR A 113 -7.65 -4.40 -6.13
CA TYR A 113 -8.89 -4.91 -6.71
C TYR A 113 -9.99 -3.87 -6.53
N THR A 114 -10.60 -3.41 -7.63
CA THR A 114 -11.84 -2.62 -7.61
C THR A 114 -12.95 -3.53 -8.11
N LEU A 115 -13.91 -3.85 -7.26
CA LEU A 115 -14.89 -4.91 -7.52
C LEU A 115 -16.30 -4.45 -7.20
N SER A 116 -17.25 -4.71 -8.10
CA SER A 116 -18.70 -4.62 -7.85
C SER A 116 -19.39 -5.98 -7.81
N GLU A 117 -18.68 -7.05 -8.19
CA GLU A 117 -19.13 -8.45 -8.16
C GLU A 117 -18.08 -9.35 -7.51
N VAL A 118 -18.44 -10.60 -7.29
CA VAL A 118 -17.56 -11.63 -6.72
C VAL A 118 -16.33 -11.84 -7.58
N TYR A 119 -15.16 -11.82 -6.96
CA TYR A 119 -13.89 -12.08 -7.62
C TYR A 119 -13.12 -13.20 -6.92
N THR A 120 -12.57 -14.12 -7.70
CA THR A 120 -11.77 -15.25 -7.19
C THR A 120 -10.29 -14.92 -7.30
N VAL A 121 -9.58 -15.04 -6.18
CA VAL A 121 -8.14 -14.75 -6.07
C VAL A 121 -7.37 -16.05 -5.85
N SER A 122 -6.35 -16.30 -6.67
CA SER A 122 -5.32 -17.32 -6.44
C SER A 122 -4.18 -16.76 -5.60
N MET A 123 -3.61 -17.58 -4.72
CA MET A 123 -2.60 -17.13 -3.75
C MET A 123 -1.16 -17.47 -4.14
N ASP A 124 -0.94 -18.28 -5.17
CA ASP A 124 0.41 -18.64 -5.64
C ASP A 124 1.36 -19.11 -4.52
N ASP A 125 0.85 -19.91 -3.58
CA ASP A 125 1.56 -20.45 -2.41
C ASP A 125 2.16 -19.40 -1.45
N THR A 126 1.63 -18.17 -1.44
CA THR A 126 2.10 -17.12 -0.55
C THR A 126 0.98 -16.59 0.34
N VAL A 127 1.36 -15.98 1.48
CA VAL A 127 0.40 -15.32 2.37
C VAL A 127 -0.15 -14.04 1.71
N HIS A 128 -1.45 -13.81 1.86
CA HIS A 128 -2.08 -12.56 1.47
C HIS A 128 -2.45 -11.72 2.70
N VAL A 129 -2.03 -10.47 2.71
CA VAL A 129 -2.44 -9.46 3.70
C VAL A 129 -3.31 -8.44 2.99
N MET A 130 -4.57 -8.34 3.38
CA MET A 130 -5.55 -7.52 2.70
C MET A 130 -6.04 -6.36 3.56
N ASN A 131 -6.33 -5.23 2.90
CA ASN A 131 -6.90 -4.04 3.50
C ASN A 131 -8.07 -3.55 2.65
N LEU A 132 -9.26 -3.40 3.25
CA LEU A 132 -10.38 -2.75 2.58
C LEU A 132 -10.21 -1.22 2.64
N VAL A 133 -9.93 -0.61 1.49
CA VAL A 133 -9.62 0.84 1.40
C VAL A 133 -10.74 1.67 0.78
N ASP A 134 -11.80 1.02 0.27
CA ASP A 134 -13.05 1.66 -0.16
C ASP A 134 -14.23 0.69 -0.05
N GLY A 135 -15.44 1.23 0.12
CA GLY A 135 -16.63 0.47 0.47
C GLY A 135 -16.77 0.27 1.98
N ARG A 136 -17.89 -0.26 2.43
CA ARG A 136 -18.16 -0.47 3.87
C ARG A 136 -17.61 -1.79 4.37
N SER A 137 -17.81 -2.85 3.58
CA SER A 137 -17.41 -4.20 3.95
C SER A 137 -17.33 -5.10 2.72
N ALA A 138 -16.52 -6.15 2.83
CA ALA A 138 -16.47 -7.27 1.90
C ALA A 138 -16.45 -8.57 2.69
N THR A 139 -17.04 -9.64 2.15
CA THR A 139 -16.94 -10.97 2.72
C THR A 139 -15.82 -11.73 2.01
N ILE A 140 -14.99 -12.41 2.79
CA ILE A 140 -13.97 -13.33 2.27
C ILE A 140 -14.49 -14.75 2.46
N GLU A 141 -14.53 -15.50 1.37
CA GLU A 141 -15.10 -16.83 1.35
C GLU A 141 -14.09 -17.85 0.84
N SER A 142 -14.09 -19.03 1.44
CA SER A 142 -13.39 -20.19 0.92
C SER A 142 -14.07 -20.69 -0.36
N VAL A 143 -13.27 -21.15 -1.32
CA VAL A 143 -13.80 -21.82 -2.52
C VAL A 143 -14.18 -23.27 -2.23
N ASP A 144 -13.45 -23.94 -1.35
CA ASP A 144 -13.57 -25.36 -1.01
C ASP A 144 -14.18 -25.65 0.39
N GLY A 145 -14.56 -24.59 1.12
CA GLY A 145 -15.11 -24.72 2.47
C GLY A 145 -14.06 -24.93 3.56
N SER A 146 -12.78 -24.67 3.29
CA SER A 146 -11.68 -24.85 4.24
C SER A 146 -11.74 -23.89 5.44
N PHE A 147 -12.46 -22.77 5.33
CA PHE A 147 -12.73 -21.85 6.43
C PHE A 147 -14.14 -21.25 6.35
N ALA A 148 -14.67 -20.82 7.48
CA ALA A 148 -15.94 -20.11 7.54
C ALA A 148 -15.81 -18.68 6.96
N PRO A 149 -16.79 -18.20 6.17
CA PRO A 149 -16.76 -16.83 5.66
C PRO A 149 -16.58 -15.79 6.78
N PHE A 150 -15.78 -14.77 6.53
CA PHE A 150 -15.61 -13.65 7.46
C PHE A 150 -15.72 -12.32 6.73
N THR A 151 -16.11 -11.29 7.46
CA THR A 151 -16.30 -9.94 6.92
C THR A 151 -15.13 -9.06 7.29
N VAL A 152 -14.61 -8.33 6.30
CA VAL A 152 -13.61 -7.27 6.45
C VAL A 152 -14.30 -5.93 6.25
N HIS A 153 -14.17 -5.02 7.20
CA HIS A 153 -14.73 -3.67 7.12
C HIS A 153 -13.70 -2.65 6.64
N TYR A 154 -14.18 -1.46 6.31
CA TYR A 154 -13.30 -0.36 5.91
C TYR A 154 -12.18 -0.12 6.93
N ALA A 155 -10.96 0.03 6.42
CA ALA A 155 -9.71 0.22 7.16
C ALA A 155 -9.28 -0.96 8.06
N GLU A 156 -9.96 -2.11 8.00
CA GLU A 156 -9.49 -3.34 8.63
C GLU A 156 -8.45 -4.06 7.78
N THR A 157 -7.58 -4.77 8.48
CA THR A 157 -6.58 -5.68 7.89
C THR A 157 -6.94 -7.11 8.22
N ALA A 158 -6.91 -7.97 7.22
CA ALA A 158 -7.07 -9.41 7.39
C ALA A 158 -5.91 -10.18 6.73
N ILE A 159 -5.64 -11.37 7.23
CA ILE A 159 -4.58 -12.25 6.72
C ILE A 159 -5.23 -13.54 6.25
N VAL A 160 -4.90 -13.94 5.02
CA VAL A 160 -5.26 -15.25 4.46
C VAL A 160 -3.98 -16.07 4.33
N PRO A 161 -3.86 -17.20 5.06
CA PRO A 161 -2.67 -18.05 5.00
C PRO A 161 -2.51 -18.74 3.64
N ALA A 162 -1.29 -19.00 3.21
CA ALA A 162 -0.97 -19.66 1.93
C ALA A 162 -1.71 -21.00 1.73
N ALA A 163 -1.91 -21.76 2.81
CA ALA A 163 -2.62 -23.05 2.78
C ALA A 163 -4.07 -22.97 2.25
N VAL A 164 -4.67 -21.77 2.17
CA VAL A 164 -6.00 -21.58 1.58
C VAL A 164 -5.99 -21.76 0.07
N GLY A 165 -4.89 -21.44 -0.61
CA GLY A 165 -4.71 -21.58 -2.06
C GLY A 165 -5.57 -20.66 -2.91
N THR A 166 -6.89 -20.66 -2.69
CA THR A 166 -7.85 -19.85 -3.47
C THR A 166 -9.01 -19.39 -2.58
N TYR A 167 -9.38 -18.12 -2.70
CA TYR A 167 -10.51 -17.54 -1.98
C TYR A 167 -11.31 -16.58 -2.85
N ARG A 168 -12.49 -16.18 -2.39
CA ARG A 168 -13.32 -15.17 -3.05
C ARG A 168 -13.39 -13.90 -2.23
N ILE A 169 -13.35 -12.76 -2.92
CA ILE A 169 -13.72 -11.46 -2.40
C ILE A 169 -15.14 -11.17 -2.87
N VAL A 170 -16.06 -10.99 -1.93
CA VAL A 170 -17.48 -10.80 -2.20
C VAL A 170 -17.89 -9.39 -1.74
N PRO A 171 -18.03 -8.44 -2.65
CA PRO A 171 -18.59 -7.13 -2.34
C PRO A 171 -20.02 -7.26 -1.82
N LYS A 172 -20.42 -6.35 -0.97
CA LYS A 172 -21.83 -6.26 -0.59
C LYS A 172 -22.66 -5.87 -1.82
N LYS A 173 -23.80 -6.54 -2.01
CA LYS A 173 -24.66 -6.33 -3.18
C LYS A 173 -24.96 -4.85 -3.42
N GLY A 174 -24.67 -4.37 -4.62
CA GLY A 174 -24.87 -2.98 -5.06
C GLY A 174 -23.81 -2.00 -4.56
N GLU A 175 -22.72 -2.47 -3.94
CA GLU A 175 -21.59 -1.65 -3.56
C GLU A 175 -20.38 -1.99 -4.45
N THR A 176 -19.59 -0.97 -4.77
CA THR A 176 -18.25 -1.14 -5.35
C THR A 176 -17.23 -0.97 -4.23
N ILE A 177 -16.29 -1.88 -4.13
CA ILE A 177 -15.23 -1.86 -3.12
C ILE A 177 -13.85 -1.68 -3.75
N LYS A 178 -12.87 -1.24 -2.93
CA LYS A 178 -11.45 -1.40 -3.26
C LYS A 178 -10.73 -2.15 -2.15
N MET A 179 -10.06 -3.23 -2.56
CA MET A 179 -9.23 -4.06 -1.68
C MET A 179 -7.78 -3.98 -2.13
N LEU A 180 -6.87 -3.66 -1.21
CA LEU A 180 -5.44 -3.85 -1.42
C LEU A 180 -5.03 -5.21 -0.85
N VAL A 181 -4.26 -5.96 -1.62
CA VAL A 181 -3.73 -7.27 -1.22
C VAL A 181 -2.23 -7.26 -1.43
N ALA A 182 -1.48 -7.42 -0.35
CA ALA A 182 -0.04 -7.60 -0.37
C ALA A 182 0.31 -9.08 -0.23
N SER A 183 1.32 -9.51 -0.98
CA SER A 183 1.88 -10.86 -0.96
C SER A 183 3.40 -10.83 -0.99
N VAL A 184 4.04 -11.94 -0.67
CA VAL A 184 5.49 -12.12 -0.81
C VAL A 184 5.77 -12.72 -2.20
N ARG A 185 6.82 -12.25 -2.88
CA ARG A 185 7.30 -12.80 -4.16
C ARG A 185 8.19 -14.02 -3.93
#